data_5d76bc86acd35e6160e8f850140e9ca2
#
_entry.id   5d76bc86acd35e6160e8f850140e9ca2
#
_cell.length_a   1.000
_cell.length_b   1.000
_cell.length_c   1.000
_cell.angle_alpha   90.00
_cell.angle_beta   90.00
_cell.angle_gamma   90.00
#
_symmetry.space_group_name_H-M   'P 1'
#
loop_
_entity.id
_entity.type
_entity.pdbx_description
1 polymer ?
#
loop_
_entity_poly.entity_id
_entity_poly.type
_entity_poly.pdbx_seq_one_letter_code
_entity_poly.pdbx_strand_id
1 'polypeptide(L)' 'MITKFDSLFAGHVDMDNVGYAGVAVNDRVFGNDSLSGVFDKTSKIAKTMDESGFNTFWMAEHHFQPEGYECLPNVLML' A
#
# COMPACT_ATOMS: atom_id res chain seq x y z
N MET A 1 -5.67 -20.85 22.08
CA MET A 1 -5.77 -20.96 20.62
C MET A 1 -5.91 -19.57 20.01
N ILE A 2 -5.19 -19.30 18.95
CA ILE A 2 -5.37 -18.06 18.20
C ILE A 2 -6.63 -18.18 17.36
N THR A 3 -7.55 -17.24 17.54
CA THR A 3 -8.84 -17.26 16.85
C THR A 3 -9.09 -16.02 15.98
N LYS A 4 -8.25 -15.01 16.09
CA LYS A 4 -8.38 -13.76 15.34
C LYS A 4 -7.09 -13.45 14.62
N PHE A 5 -7.22 -13.04 13.37
CA PHE A 5 -6.11 -12.68 12.51
C PHE A 5 -6.39 -11.32 11.89
N ASP A 6 -5.41 -10.45 11.96
CA ASP A 6 -5.46 -9.14 11.34
C ASP A 6 -4.44 -9.06 10.21
N SER A 7 -4.64 -8.15 9.29
CA SER A 7 -3.73 -7.88 8.20
C SER A 7 -3.35 -6.40 8.19
N LEU A 8 -2.13 -6.11 7.85
CA LEU A 8 -1.64 -4.74 7.67
C LEU A 8 -1.18 -4.56 6.22
N PHE A 9 -1.60 -3.49 5.61
CA PHE A 9 -1.16 -3.09 4.29
C PHE A 9 -0.73 -1.62 4.29
N ALA A 10 0.47 -1.37 3.76
CA ALA A 10 0.92 -0.02 3.46
C ALA A 10 0.73 0.22 1.96
N GLY A 11 -0.12 1.15 1.60
CA GLY A 11 -0.37 1.48 0.20
C GLY A 11 0.93 1.95 -0.46
N HIS A 12 1.38 1.23 -1.47
CA HIS A 12 2.61 1.56 -2.19
C HIS A 12 2.46 1.27 -3.68
N VAL A 13 3.20 2.01 -4.48
CA VAL A 13 3.30 1.72 -5.91
C VAL A 13 4.23 0.53 -6.14
N ASP A 14 3.99 -0.21 -7.21
CA ASP A 14 4.92 -1.23 -7.64
C ASP A 14 6.18 -0.55 -8.18
N MET A 15 7.31 -1.01 -7.71
CA MET A 15 8.60 -0.41 -8.02
C MET A 15 9.52 -1.41 -8.68
N ASP A 16 10.07 -0.98 -9.81
CA ASP A 16 11.20 -1.65 -10.44
C ASP A 16 12.50 -0.98 -9.96
N ASN A 17 13.60 -1.64 -10.15
CA ASN A 17 14.94 -1.08 -9.89
C ASN A 17 15.11 -0.54 -8.46
N VAL A 18 14.72 -1.32 -7.47
CA VAL A 18 14.97 -1.02 -6.06
C VAL A 18 16.23 -1.73 -5.55
N GLY A 19 16.75 -1.28 -4.42
CA GLY A 19 17.96 -1.82 -3.81
C GLY A 19 19.20 -1.03 -4.17
N TYR A 20 20.38 -1.60 -3.93
CA TYR A 20 21.65 -0.88 -4.10
C TYR A 20 21.92 -0.39 -5.50
N ALA A 21 21.47 -1.13 -6.51
CA ALA A 21 21.67 -0.75 -7.91
C ALA A 21 20.48 0.00 -8.49
N GLY A 22 19.49 0.29 -7.67
CA GLY A 22 18.27 0.94 -8.11
C GLY A 22 18.38 2.45 -8.17
N VAL A 23 17.27 3.08 -8.54
CA VAL A 23 17.15 4.54 -8.55
C VAL A 23 17.15 5.05 -7.10
N ALA A 24 17.92 6.12 -6.86
CA ALA A 24 17.94 6.76 -5.56
C ALA A 24 16.54 7.25 -5.16
N VAL A 25 16.23 7.18 -3.88
CA VAL A 25 14.91 7.51 -3.34
C VAL A 25 14.43 8.89 -3.81
N ASN A 26 15.29 9.89 -3.72
CA ASN A 26 14.92 11.26 -4.08
C ASN A 26 14.74 11.48 -5.60
N ASP A 27 15.21 10.55 -6.40
CA ASP A 27 15.11 10.63 -7.86
C ASP A 27 13.94 9.81 -8.42
N ARG A 28 13.17 9.16 -7.56
CA ARG A 28 12.00 8.38 -7.96
C ARG A 28 10.85 9.30 -8.33
N VAL A 29 10.28 9.03 -9.49
CA VAL A 29 9.12 9.77 -9.99
C VAL A 29 8.06 8.77 -10.42
N PHE A 30 6.86 8.92 -9.88
CA PHE A 30 5.72 8.08 -10.22
C PHE A 30 4.66 8.90 -10.94
N GLY A 31 4.13 8.36 -12.03
CA GLY A 31 3.03 8.98 -12.75
C GLY A 31 1.68 8.77 -12.06
N ASN A 32 0.68 9.54 -12.48
CA ASN A 32 -0.65 9.45 -11.91
C ASN A 32 -1.29 8.06 -12.05
N ASP A 33 -0.98 7.35 -13.13
CA ASP A 33 -1.50 6.00 -13.34
C ASP A 33 -0.95 5.02 -12.31
N SER A 34 0.32 5.14 -11.99
CA SER A 34 0.94 4.32 -10.93
C SER A 34 0.35 4.63 -9.56
N LEU A 35 0.11 5.89 -9.28
CA LEU A 35 -0.47 6.33 -8.01
C LEU A 35 -1.92 5.87 -7.88
N SER A 36 -2.72 6.03 -8.93
CA SER A 36 -4.13 5.59 -8.91
C SER A 36 -4.26 4.08 -8.79
N GLY A 37 -3.32 3.33 -9.33
CA GLY A 37 -3.27 1.87 -9.20
C GLY A 37 -3.17 1.37 -7.77
N VAL A 38 -2.64 2.19 -6.86
CA VAL A 38 -2.57 1.85 -5.44
C VAL A 38 -3.97 1.69 -4.83
N PHE A 39 -4.92 2.52 -5.25
CA PHE A 39 -6.32 2.41 -4.78
C PHE A 39 -6.95 1.09 -5.20
N ASP A 40 -6.78 0.70 -6.46
CA ASP A 40 -7.30 -0.56 -6.97
C ASP A 40 -6.69 -1.76 -6.26
N LYS A 41 -5.38 -1.73 -6.06
CA LYS A 41 -4.66 -2.76 -5.31
C LYS A 41 -5.18 -2.87 -3.88
N THR A 42 -5.31 -1.75 -3.19
CA THR A 42 -5.79 -1.71 -1.82
C THR A 42 -7.20 -2.26 -1.71
N SER A 43 -8.09 -1.88 -2.62
CA SER A 43 -9.46 -2.41 -2.67
C SER A 43 -9.48 -3.93 -2.84
N LYS A 44 -8.66 -4.46 -3.74
CA LYS A 44 -8.58 -5.91 -3.99
C LYS A 44 -8.07 -6.66 -2.76
N ILE A 45 -7.04 -6.12 -2.12
CA ILE A 45 -6.48 -6.73 -0.91
C ILE A 45 -7.50 -6.71 0.22
N ALA A 46 -8.18 -5.59 0.44
CA ALA A 46 -9.21 -5.48 1.47
C ALA A 46 -10.34 -6.49 1.26
N LYS A 47 -10.83 -6.63 0.04
CA LYS A 47 -11.86 -7.62 -0.30
C LYS A 47 -11.38 -9.03 -0.07
N THR A 48 -10.16 -9.35 -0.46
CA THR A 48 -9.57 -10.67 -0.26
C THR A 48 -9.45 -10.98 1.24
N MET A 49 -9.05 -10.02 2.05
CA MET A 49 -8.94 -10.20 3.50
C MET A 49 -10.32 -10.43 4.14
N ASP A 50 -11.31 -9.66 3.73
CA ASP A 50 -12.69 -9.84 4.20
C ASP A 50 -13.24 -11.23 3.84
N GLU A 51 -13.10 -11.63 2.59
CA GLU A 51 -13.54 -12.94 2.11
C GLU A 51 -12.79 -14.11 2.76
N SER A 52 -11.54 -13.88 3.16
CA SER A 52 -10.71 -14.89 3.82
C SER A 52 -10.94 -14.99 5.32
N GLY A 53 -11.79 -14.15 5.89
CA GLY A 53 -12.15 -14.23 7.30
C GLY A 53 -11.20 -13.51 8.24
N PHE A 54 -10.37 -12.58 7.75
CA PHE A 54 -9.57 -11.73 8.62
C PHE A 54 -10.46 -10.80 9.43
N ASN A 55 -10.08 -10.55 10.68
CA ASN A 55 -10.89 -9.74 11.58
C ASN A 55 -10.76 -8.25 11.32
N THR A 56 -9.54 -7.79 11.06
CA THR A 56 -9.27 -6.37 10.86
C THR A 56 -8.26 -6.19 9.74
N PHE A 57 -8.52 -5.22 8.90
CA PHE A 57 -7.60 -4.75 7.89
C PHE A 57 -7.06 -3.39 8.31
N TRP A 58 -5.78 -3.37 8.65
CA TRP A 58 -5.10 -2.15 9.06
C TRP A 58 -4.42 -1.53 7.86
N MET A 59 -4.51 -0.22 7.76
CA MET A 59 -3.79 0.52 6.72
C MET A 59 -2.81 1.47 7.36
N ALA A 60 -1.59 1.48 6.85
CA ALA A 60 -0.63 2.50 7.22
C ALA A 60 -0.97 3.81 6.50
N GLU A 61 -0.72 4.93 7.16
CA GLU A 61 -0.83 6.25 6.58
C GLU A 61 0.52 6.93 6.66
N HIS A 62 1.06 7.28 5.49
CA HIS A 62 2.33 7.96 5.38
C HIS A 62 2.16 9.22 4.53
N HIS A 63 2.90 10.25 4.84
CA HIS A 63 2.88 11.51 4.10
C HIS A 63 4.30 11.96 3.80
N PHE A 64 4.50 12.51 2.61
CA PHE A 64 5.76 13.12 2.20
C PHE A 64 6.96 12.15 2.19
N GLN A 65 6.71 10.89 1.88
CA GLN A 65 7.74 9.87 1.81
C GLN A 65 8.06 9.51 0.37
N PRO A 66 9.26 9.81 -0.12
CA PRO A 66 9.66 9.45 -1.49
C PRO A 66 10.11 7.99 -1.63
N GLU A 67 10.04 7.18 -0.59
CA GLU A 67 10.50 5.79 -0.62
C GLU A 67 9.62 4.86 -1.45
N GLY A 68 8.53 5.37 -2.02
CA GLY A 68 7.60 4.58 -2.81
C GLY A 68 6.36 4.18 -2.02
N TYR A 69 6.23 4.66 -0.81
CA TYR A 69 5.01 4.53 -0.06
C TYR A 69 4.10 5.69 -0.45
N GLU A 70 3.14 5.38 -1.23
CA GLU A 70 2.16 6.38 -1.59
C GLU A 70 1.08 6.42 -0.55
N CYS A 71 1.09 7.47 0.20
CA CYS A 71 0.15 7.67 1.24
C CYS A 71 -1.22 7.88 0.72
N LEU A 72 -2.05 6.95 1.03
CA LEU A 72 -3.46 7.15 0.88
C LEU A 72 -4.01 7.59 2.22
N PRO A 73 -4.63 8.76 2.28
CA PRO A 73 -5.38 9.11 3.47
C PRO A 73 -6.44 8.04 3.69
N ASN A 74 -6.37 7.38 4.81
CA ASN A 74 -7.28 6.29 5.14
C ASN A 74 -8.76 6.66 4.96
N VAL A 75 -9.06 7.93 5.16
CA VAL A 75 -10.42 8.46 5.01
C VAL A 75 -10.98 8.24 3.61
N LEU A 76 -10.12 8.25 2.60
CA LEU A 76 -10.56 8.03 1.22
C LEU A 76 -10.88 6.57 0.93
N MET A 77 -10.42 5.66 1.77
CA MET A 77 -10.65 4.24 1.60
C MET A 77 -11.88 3.76 2.38
N LEU A 78 -12.32 4.52 3.30
CA LEU A 78 -13.53 4.25 4.06
C LEU A 78 -14.79 4.60 3.30
#